data_7a5680e9a1ac1af4f99aeb19c0b08b1a
#
_entry.id   7a5680e9a1ac1af4f99aeb19c0b08b1a
#
_cell.length_a   1.000
_cell.length_b   1.000
_cell.length_c   1.000
_cell.angle_alpha   90.00
_cell.angle_beta   90.00
_cell.angle_gamma   90.00
#
_symmetry.space_group_name_H-M   'P 1'
#
loop_
_entity.id
_entity.type
_entity.pdbx_description
1 polymer ?
#
loop_
_entity_poly.entity_id
_entity_poly.type
_entity_poly.pdbx_seq_one_letter_code
_entity_poly.pdbx_strand_id
1 'polypeptide(L)'
;MLSLQDVHTYYGKSHVLHGVSLEVGPGEVVGLLGRNGVGKSTTLKTVMGLVRAAEGRVVFDGRDLTGLAPHHVARLGIAWVPEDRRIFRLLTVMENLRTGLDRHGVTEPRRRELLDKVYASFPVLRERRHQAGGTLSGGEQQMLAIARAMTLEPKIILLDEPTEGLMPRMVAQIREIIDVLRRDGLAILLVEQNVPLTLEVCARVYIMEKGQVRYRGPAAELRANETIIHQYLGVSA
;
A
#
# COMPACT_ATOMS: atom_id res chain seq x y z
N MET A 1 1.98 15.72 -0.72
CA MET A 1 1.06 14.60 -1.09
C MET A 1 0.43 14.03 0.18
N LEU A 2 0.92 12.95 0.83
CA LEU A 2 0.39 12.43 2.10
C LEU A 2 1.29 12.82 3.26
N SER A 3 0.72 13.31 4.37
CA SER A 3 1.44 13.65 5.61
C SER A 3 0.62 13.23 6.82
N LEU A 4 1.26 12.49 7.73
CA LEU A 4 0.75 12.22 9.07
C LEU A 4 1.54 13.10 10.05
N GLN A 5 0.84 13.79 10.95
CA GLN A 5 1.41 14.75 11.87
C GLN A 5 0.96 14.42 13.28
N ASP A 6 1.87 13.86 14.07
CA ASP A 6 1.68 13.50 15.48
C ASP A 6 0.40 12.69 15.72
N VAL A 7 0.20 11.64 14.92
CA VAL A 7 -1.05 10.86 14.91
C VAL A 7 -1.10 9.87 16.07
N HIS A 8 -2.12 10.00 16.91
CA HIS A 8 -2.46 9.08 17.99
C HIS A 8 -3.73 8.32 17.66
N THR A 9 -3.72 7.00 17.85
CA THR A 9 -4.87 6.13 17.51
C THR A 9 -5.09 5.08 18.57
N TYR A 10 -6.36 4.82 18.90
CA TYR A 10 -6.77 3.89 19.93
C TYR A 10 -7.75 2.85 19.40
N TYR A 11 -7.69 1.63 19.93
CA TYR A 11 -8.75 0.63 19.87
C TYR A 11 -9.34 0.46 21.28
N GLY A 12 -10.50 1.06 21.53
CA GLY A 12 -11.06 1.16 22.86
C GLY A 12 -10.09 1.91 23.78
N LYS A 13 -9.56 1.22 24.81
CA LYS A 13 -8.57 1.79 25.76
C LYS A 13 -7.12 1.53 25.32
N SER A 14 -6.89 0.71 24.30
CA SER A 14 -5.54 0.38 23.85
C SER A 14 -4.99 1.47 22.95
N HIS A 15 -3.97 2.19 23.38
CA HIS A 15 -3.23 3.16 22.61
C HIS A 15 -2.27 2.42 21.68
N VAL A 16 -2.42 2.57 20.37
CA VAL A 16 -1.67 1.80 19.35
C VAL A 16 -0.71 2.67 18.57
N LEU A 17 -1.11 3.87 18.18
CA LEU A 17 -0.21 4.84 17.54
C LEU A 17 0.09 5.97 18.53
N HIS A 18 1.38 6.20 18.75
CA HIS A 18 1.90 7.14 19.77
C HIS A 18 2.65 8.29 19.08
N GLY A 19 1.93 9.21 18.43
CA GLY A 19 2.52 10.37 17.78
C GLY A 19 3.23 10.03 16.46
N VAL A 20 2.60 9.20 15.62
CA VAL A 20 3.18 8.80 14.33
C VAL A 20 3.21 9.98 13.37
N SER A 21 4.42 10.28 12.88
CA SER A 21 4.65 11.28 11.85
C SER A 21 5.42 10.68 10.68
N LEU A 22 4.87 10.78 9.48
CA LEU A 22 5.52 10.36 8.23
C LEU A 22 4.97 11.15 7.04
N GLU A 23 5.71 11.14 5.95
CA GLU A 23 5.35 11.84 4.73
C GLU A 23 5.62 10.97 3.50
N VAL A 24 4.80 11.13 2.47
CA VAL A 24 5.00 10.56 1.13
C VAL A 24 4.84 11.67 0.11
N GLY A 25 5.89 11.91 -0.66
CA GLY A 25 5.90 12.88 -1.77
C GLY A 25 5.16 12.37 -3.01
N PRO A 26 4.90 13.26 -3.99
CA PRO A 26 4.39 12.85 -5.31
C PRO A 26 5.38 11.93 -6.01
N GLY A 27 4.90 10.80 -6.55
CA GLY A 27 5.74 9.81 -7.27
C GLY A 27 6.82 9.14 -6.40
N GLU A 28 6.80 9.33 -5.09
CA GLU A 28 7.75 8.74 -4.17
C GLU A 28 7.28 7.37 -3.68
N VAL A 29 8.21 6.41 -3.59
CA VAL A 29 8.01 5.14 -2.90
C VAL A 29 8.64 5.24 -1.51
N VAL A 30 7.81 5.20 -0.48
CA VAL A 30 8.21 5.29 0.92
C VAL A 30 7.90 3.99 1.63
N GLY A 31 8.88 3.45 2.35
CA GLY A 31 8.73 2.23 3.16
C GLY A 31 8.37 2.54 4.62
N LEU A 32 7.44 1.79 5.19
CA LEU A 32 7.19 1.73 6.62
C LEU A 32 7.51 0.32 7.11
N LEU A 33 8.69 0.16 7.65
CA LEU A 33 9.22 -1.10 8.19
C LEU A 33 8.87 -1.27 9.66
N GLY A 34 8.77 -2.51 10.09
CA GLY A 34 8.59 -2.87 11.49
C GLY A 34 8.08 -4.30 11.67
N ARG A 35 8.22 -4.83 12.86
CA ARG A 35 7.73 -6.17 13.23
C ARG A 35 6.20 -6.23 13.22
N ASN A 36 5.64 -7.44 13.33
CA ASN A 36 4.19 -7.60 13.49
C ASN A 36 3.71 -6.96 14.79
N GLY A 37 2.49 -6.36 14.74
CA GLY A 37 1.85 -5.76 15.90
C GLY A 37 2.37 -4.38 16.32
N VAL A 38 3.35 -3.78 15.62
CA VAL A 38 3.90 -2.46 16.00
C VAL A 38 3.04 -1.27 15.58
N GLY A 39 1.94 -1.48 14.83
CA GLY A 39 1.01 -0.43 14.42
C GLY A 39 1.01 -0.07 12.93
N LYS A 40 1.76 -0.78 12.08
CA LYS A 40 1.85 -0.50 10.63
C LYS A 40 0.49 -0.46 9.93
N SER A 41 -0.26 -1.56 9.97
CA SER A 41 -1.61 -1.63 9.36
C SER A 41 -2.60 -0.69 10.04
N THR A 42 -2.43 -0.38 11.34
CA THR A 42 -3.22 0.65 12.03
C THR A 42 -2.94 2.03 11.44
N THR A 43 -1.71 2.34 11.08
CA THR A 43 -1.35 3.59 10.39
C THR A 43 -2.11 3.71 9.07
N LEU A 44 -2.12 2.66 8.23
CA LEU A 44 -2.88 2.65 6.98
C LEU A 44 -4.39 2.76 7.20
N LYS A 45 -4.93 2.03 8.18
CA LYS A 45 -6.35 2.12 8.55
C LYS A 45 -6.73 3.51 9.02
N THR A 46 -5.83 4.21 9.73
CA THR A 46 -6.05 5.59 10.17
C THR A 46 -6.05 6.55 8.99
N VAL A 47 -5.12 6.41 8.03
CA VAL A 47 -5.12 7.17 6.79
C VAL A 47 -6.43 6.99 6.02
N MET A 48 -6.92 5.75 5.92
CA MET A 48 -8.17 5.42 5.23
C MET A 48 -9.44 5.82 5.98
N GLY A 49 -9.34 6.37 7.20
CA GLY A 49 -10.50 6.72 8.01
C GLY A 49 -11.29 5.53 8.56
N LEU A 50 -10.70 4.31 8.53
CA LEU A 50 -11.29 3.10 9.11
C LEU A 50 -11.13 3.06 10.62
N VAL A 51 -10.09 3.70 11.14
CA VAL A 51 -9.87 3.96 12.55
C VAL A 51 -9.63 5.46 12.71
N ARG A 52 -10.30 6.09 13.66
CA ARG A 52 -10.19 7.53 13.86
C ARG A 52 -8.87 7.88 14.57
N ALA A 53 -8.16 8.88 14.06
CA ALA A 53 -7.12 9.55 14.82
C ALA A 53 -7.77 10.29 16.01
N ALA A 54 -7.28 10.04 17.22
CA ALA A 54 -7.74 10.73 18.43
C ALA A 54 -7.08 12.11 18.54
N GLU A 55 -5.81 12.19 18.16
CA GLU A 55 -5.00 13.41 18.14
C GLU A 55 -4.13 13.41 16.87
N GLY A 56 -3.60 14.56 16.52
CA GLY A 56 -2.81 14.78 15.32
C GLY A 56 -3.67 14.94 14.06
N ARG A 57 -3.02 14.90 12.90
CA ARG A 57 -3.68 15.13 11.60
C ARG A 57 -3.19 14.20 10.53
N VAL A 58 -4.08 13.85 9.60
CA VAL A 58 -3.75 13.17 8.35
C VAL A 58 -4.09 14.13 7.22
N VAL A 59 -3.10 14.54 6.43
CA VAL A 59 -3.27 15.53 5.35
C VAL A 59 -2.92 14.88 4.01
N PHE A 60 -3.75 15.07 3.01
CA PHE A 60 -3.51 14.62 1.63
C PHE A 60 -3.78 15.74 0.63
N ASP A 61 -2.78 16.09 -0.18
CA ASP A 61 -2.83 17.21 -1.14
C ASP A 61 -3.32 18.51 -0.49
N GLY A 62 -2.85 18.82 0.74
CA GLY A 62 -3.24 19.99 1.51
C GLY A 62 -4.61 19.90 2.18
N ARG A 63 -5.34 18.81 2.00
CA ARG A 63 -6.67 18.58 2.57
C ARG A 63 -6.56 17.71 3.83
N ASP A 64 -7.17 18.16 4.92
CA ASP A 64 -7.28 17.36 6.14
C ASP A 64 -8.28 16.20 5.93
N LEU A 65 -7.80 14.97 6.16
CA LEU A 65 -8.59 13.74 6.09
C LEU A 65 -9.14 13.30 7.45
N THR A 66 -8.68 13.95 8.53
CA THR A 66 -8.97 13.52 9.90
C THR A 66 -10.47 13.44 10.15
N GLY A 67 -10.96 12.24 10.45
CA GLY A 67 -12.39 11.97 10.67
C GLY A 67 -13.26 11.84 9.42
N LEU A 68 -12.69 11.90 8.21
CA LEU A 68 -13.44 11.58 6.99
C LEU A 68 -13.80 10.09 6.93
N ALA A 69 -14.97 9.79 6.38
CA ALA A 69 -15.36 8.40 6.13
C ALA A 69 -14.51 7.77 5.00
N PRO A 70 -14.23 6.44 5.04
CA PRO A 70 -13.32 5.76 4.11
C PRO A 70 -13.65 6.00 2.63
N HIS A 71 -14.91 6.03 2.27
CA HIS A 71 -15.33 6.26 0.88
C HIS A 71 -15.03 7.70 0.40
N HIS A 72 -15.00 8.68 1.28
CA HIS A 72 -14.57 10.04 0.95
C HIS A 72 -13.06 10.09 0.74
N VAL A 73 -12.27 9.42 1.61
CA VAL A 73 -10.82 9.30 1.47
C VAL A 73 -10.45 8.64 0.13
N ALA A 74 -11.10 7.52 -0.21
CA ALA A 74 -10.86 6.83 -1.48
C ALA A 74 -11.15 7.72 -2.71
N ARG A 75 -12.22 8.53 -2.67
CA ARG A 75 -12.57 9.47 -3.75
C ARG A 75 -11.55 10.58 -3.98
N LEU A 76 -10.69 10.85 -3.02
CA LEU A 76 -9.60 11.83 -3.17
C LEU A 76 -8.40 11.27 -3.95
N GLY A 77 -8.43 9.97 -4.27
CA GLY A 77 -7.37 9.29 -5.02
C GLY A 77 -6.42 8.48 -4.16
N ILE A 78 -6.84 8.04 -2.99
CA ILE A 78 -6.09 7.12 -2.13
C ILE A 78 -6.65 5.71 -2.32
N ALA A 79 -5.84 4.77 -2.81
CA ALA A 79 -6.20 3.36 -2.87
C ALA A 79 -5.44 2.57 -1.79
N TRP A 80 -6.06 1.53 -1.26
CA TRP A 80 -5.44 0.65 -0.27
C TRP A 80 -5.59 -0.82 -0.68
N VAL A 81 -4.48 -1.53 -0.66
CA VAL A 81 -4.40 -2.99 -0.82
C VAL A 81 -4.03 -3.58 0.52
N PRO A 82 -4.98 -4.18 1.25
CA PRO A 82 -4.72 -4.79 2.55
C PRO A 82 -3.99 -6.13 2.39
N GLU A 83 -3.35 -6.58 3.48
CA GLU A 83 -2.62 -7.84 3.60
C GLU A 83 -3.47 -9.05 3.16
N ASP A 84 -4.76 -9.09 3.54
CA ASP A 84 -5.71 -10.15 3.18
C ASP A 84 -6.24 -10.04 1.73
N ARG A 85 -5.66 -9.14 0.90
CA ARG A 85 -5.94 -8.91 -0.53
C ARG A 85 -7.37 -8.48 -0.85
N ARG A 86 -8.37 -8.98 -0.14
CA ARG A 86 -9.83 -8.71 -0.29
C ARG A 86 -10.33 -8.80 -1.73
N ILE A 87 -9.86 -9.81 -2.47
CA ILE A 87 -10.41 -10.10 -3.79
C ILE A 87 -11.80 -10.74 -3.66
N PHE A 88 -12.63 -10.54 -4.66
CA PHE A 88 -13.92 -11.22 -4.77
C PHE A 88 -13.69 -12.61 -5.35
N ARG A 89 -13.60 -13.64 -4.49
CA ARG A 89 -13.14 -14.98 -4.84
C ARG A 89 -14.02 -15.70 -5.86
N LEU A 90 -15.34 -15.44 -5.85
CA LEU A 90 -16.31 -16.03 -6.76
C LEU A 90 -16.39 -15.30 -8.11
N LEU A 91 -15.96 -14.06 -8.16
CA LEU A 91 -15.90 -13.28 -9.39
C LEU A 91 -14.65 -13.66 -10.20
N THR A 92 -14.76 -13.59 -11.53
CA THR A 92 -13.62 -13.72 -12.44
C THR A 92 -12.63 -12.58 -12.23
N VAL A 93 -11.40 -12.72 -12.76
CA VAL A 93 -10.40 -11.64 -12.79
C VAL A 93 -10.98 -10.38 -13.45
N MET A 94 -11.64 -10.52 -14.59
CA MET A 94 -12.27 -9.39 -15.29
C MET A 94 -13.33 -8.71 -14.43
N GLU A 95 -14.22 -9.46 -13.78
CA GLU A 95 -15.26 -8.91 -12.91
C GLU A 95 -14.66 -8.21 -11.69
N ASN A 96 -13.60 -8.78 -11.08
CA ASN A 96 -12.85 -8.11 -10.02
C ASN A 96 -12.32 -6.74 -10.48
N LEU A 97 -11.71 -6.65 -11.66
CA LEU A 97 -11.20 -5.38 -12.20
C LEU A 97 -12.35 -4.40 -12.50
N ARG A 98 -13.48 -4.90 -13.00
CA ARG A 98 -14.66 -4.07 -13.28
C ARG A 98 -15.22 -3.38 -12.06
N THR A 99 -15.10 -3.92 -10.85
CA THR A 99 -15.58 -3.26 -9.63
C THR A 99 -15.02 -1.85 -9.44
N GLY A 100 -13.80 -1.58 -9.91
CA GLY A 100 -13.22 -0.24 -9.90
C GLY A 100 -13.52 0.58 -11.17
N LEU A 101 -13.72 -0.10 -12.31
CA LEU A 101 -14.00 0.54 -13.60
C LEU A 101 -15.45 1.01 -13.74
N ASP A 102 -16.42 0.28 -13.15
CA ASP A 102 -17.86 0.54 -13.27
C ASP A 102 -18.34 1.66 -12.32
N ARG A 103 -17.45 2.56 -11.93
CA ARG A 103 -17.80 3.75 -11.14
C ARG A 103 -18.50 4.79 -12.00
N HIS A 104 -19.34 5.61 -11.36
CA HIS A 104 -20.05 6.69 -12.03
C HIS A 104 -19.09 7.67 -12.74
N GLY A 105 -19.43 8.07 -13.95
CA GLY A 105 -18.66 9.06 -14.74
C GLY A 105 -17.53 8.47 -15.59
N VAL A 106 -17.22 7.18 -15.49
CA VAL A 106 -16.22 6.54 -16.37
C VAL A 106 -16.90 6.04 -17.64
N THR A 107 -16.51 6.61 -18.79
CA THR A 107 -17.03 6.21 -20.10
C THR A 107 -16.48 4.87 -20.56
N GLU A 108 -17.17 4.18 -21.46
CA GLU A 108 -16.71 2.88 -21.99
C GLU A 108 -15.34 2.94 -22.70
N PRO A 109 -15.01 3.97 -23.50
CA PRO A 109 -13.65 4.11 -24.03
C PRO A 109 -12.59 4.21 -22.93
N ARG A 110 -12.86 4.97 -21.85
CA ARG A 110 -11.92 5.11 -20.72
C ARG A 110 -11.76 3.82 -19.94
N ARG A 111 -12.83 3.04 -19.76
CA ARG A 111 -12.77 1.70 -19.14
C ARG A 111 -11.83 0.78 -19.91
N ARG A 112 -11.92 0.76 -21.25
CA ARG A 112 -11.04 -0.06 -22.11
C ARG A 112 -9.59 0.37 -21.97
N GLU A 113 -9.32 1.66 -22.06
CA GLU A 113 -7.97 2.21 -21.89
C GLU A 113 -7.35 1.81 -20.53
N LEU A 114 -8.11 1.96 -19.44
CA LEU A 114 -7.65 1.60 -18.10
C LEU A 114 -7.40 0.09 -17.98
N LEU A 115 -8.27 -0.73 -18.57
CA LEU A 115 -8.12 -2.17 -18.57
C LEU A 115 -6.89 -2.60 -19.38
N ASP A 116 -6.66 -1.98 -20.54
CA ASP A 116 -5.47 -2.25 -21.37
C ASP A 116 -4.18 -1.85 -20.63
N LYS A 117 -4.18 -0.72 -19.93
CA LYS A 117 -3.07 -0.28 -19.07
C LYS A 117 -2.80 -1.30 -17.96
N VAL A 118 -3.85 -1.77 -17.27
CA VAL A 118 -3.72 -2.80 -16.24
C VAL A 118 -3.16 -4.10 -16.82
N TYR A 119 -3.65 -4.55 -17.96
CA TYR A 119 -3.17 -5.77 -18.58
C TYR A 119 -1.75 -5.66 -19.15
N ALA A 120 -1.29 -4.46 -19.51
CA ALA A 120 0.10 -4.23 -19.86
C ALA A 120 1.03 -4.42 -18.66
N SER A 121 0.60 -3.97 -17.46
CA SER A 121 1.37 -4.13 -16.22
C SER A 121 1.24 -5.54 -15.61
N PHE A 122 0.15 -6.25 -15.91
CA PHE A 122 -0.17 -7.58 -15.34
C PHE A 122 -0.60 -8.57 -16.44
N PRO A 123 0.32 -9.01 -17.35
CA PRO A 123 -0.04 -9.88 -18.49
C PRO A 123 -0.74 -11.16 -18.07
N VAL A 124 -0.32 -11.78 -16.96
CA VAL A 124 -0.93 -13.01 -16.42
C VAL A 124 -2.43 -12.83 -16.11
N LEU A 125 -2.86 -11.64 -15.68
CA LEU A 125 -4.27 -11.37 -15.42
C LEU A 125 -5.09 -11.28 -16.71
N ARG A 126 -4.48 -10.88 -17.83
CA ARG A 126 -5.11 -10.90 -19.15
C ARG A 126 -5.37 -12.34 -19.63
N GLU A 127 -4.38 -13.20 -19.46
CA GLU A 127 -4.48 -14.62 -19.82
C GLU A 127 -5.58 -15.31 -19.01
N ARG A 128 -5.68 -14.98 -17.72
CA ARG A 128 -6.61 -15.57 -16.76
C ARG A 128 -7.90 -14.78 -16.57
N ARG A 129 -8.24 -13.85 -17.47
CA ARG A 129 -9.36 -12.90 -17.27
C ARG A 129 -10.72 -13.54 -17.00
N HIS A 130 -10.94 -14.77 -17.46
CA HIS A 130 -12.17 -15.53 -17.24
C HIS A 130 -12.10 -16.53 -16.08
N GLN A 131 -10.93 -16.64 -15.42
CA GLN A 131 -10.74 -17.51 -14.28
C GLN A 131 -11.29 -16.85 -13.00
N ALA A 132 -11.94 -17.65 -12.13
CA ALA A 132 -12.40 -17.16 -10.83
C ALA A 132 -11.22 -16.74 -9.95
N GLY A 133 -11.31 -15.57 -9.32
CA GLY A 133 -10.22 -15.02 -8.51
C GLY A 133 -9.76 -15.96 -7.38
N GLY A 134 -10.69 -16.69 -6.77
CA GLY A 134 -10.36 -17.63 -5.70
C GLY A 134 -9.52 -18.84 -6.12
N THR A 135 -9.40 -19.13 -7.42
CA THR A 135 -8.60 -20.25 -7.96
C THR A 135 -7.20 -19.82 -8.42
N LEU A 136 -6.89 -18.53 -8.35
CA LEU A 136 -5.56 -18.00 -8.61
C LEU A 136 -4.58 -18.39 -7.48
N SER A 137 -3.30 -18.49 -7.81
CA SER A 137 -2.23 -18.60 -6.79
C SER A 137 -2.18 -17.38 -5.88
N GLY A 138 -1.58 -17.50 -4.70
CA GLY A 138 -1.46 -16.38 -3.76
C GLY A 138 -0.82 -15.13 -4.36
N GLY A 139 0.22 -15.28 -5.17
CA GLY A 139 0.86 -14.16 -5.86
C GLY A 139 -0.02 -13.55 -6.95
N GLU A 140 -0.74 -14.35 -7.73
CA GLU A 140 -1.69 -13.85 -8.74
C GLU A 140 -2.88 -13.14 -8.09
N GLN A 141 -3.34 -13.60 -6.92
CA GLN A 141 -4.36 -12.90 -6.13
C GLN A 141 -3.84 -11.55 -5.64
N GLN A 142 -2.57 -11.47 -5.23
CA GLN A 142 -1.92 -10.21 -4.85
C GLN A 142 -1.84 -9.24 -6.04
N MET A 143 -1.41 -9.74 -7.20
CA MET A 143 -1.41 -8.95 -8.44
C MET A 143 -2.82 -8.45 -8.79
N LEU A 144 -3.85 -9.30 -8.65
CA LEU A 144 -5.24 -8.91 -8.89
C LEU A 144 -5.70 -7.82 -7.92
N ALA A 145 -5.31 -7.90 -6.64
CA ALA A 145 -5.65 -6.87 -5.65
C ALA A 145 -5.00 -5.51 -6.00
N ILE A 146 -3.72 -5.50 -6.39
CA ILE A 146 -3.02 -4.28 -6.84
C ILE A 146 -3.64 -3.76 -8.13
N ALA A 147 -3.84 -4.63 -9.13
CA ALA A 147 -4.45 -4.28 -10.41
C ALA A 147 -5.84 -3.64 -10.23
N ARG A 148 -6.67 -4.20 -9.34
CA ARG A 148 -7.98 -3.63 -9.00
C ARG A 148 -7.86 -2.24 -8.39
N ALA A 149 -6.89 -2.02 -7.50
CA ALA A 149 -6.64 -0.69 -6.95
C ALA A 149 -6.23 0.31 -8.04
N MET A 150 -5.43 -0.11 -9.03
CA MET A 150 -5.02 0.74 -10.16
C MET A 150 -6.19 1.16 -11.06
N THR A 151 -7.26 0.35 -11.19
CA THR A 151 -8.45 0.73 -11.97
C THR A 151 -9.15 1.98 -11.43
N LEU A 152 -8.87 2.38 -10.19
CA LEU A 152 -9.38 3.59 -9.56
C LEU A 152 -8.59 4.86 -9.98
N GLU A 153 -7.49 4.72 -10.71
CA GLU A 153 -6.57 5.82 -11.06
C GLU A 153 -6.10 6.60 -9.82
N PRO A 154 -5.53 5.90 -8.82
CA PRO A 154 -5.15 6.57 -7.58
C PRO A 154 -3.96 7.52 -7.81
N LYS A 155 -3.85 8.54 -6.97
CA LYS A 155 -2.66 9.39 -6.84
C LYS A 155 -1.61 8.75 -5.94
N ILE A 156 -2.07 7.97 -4.95
CA ILE A 156 -1.25 7.19 -4.03
C ILE A 156 -1.87 5.83 -3.78
N ILE A 157 -1.04 4.80 -3.73
CA ILE A 157 -1.45 3.47 -3.30
C ILE A 157 -0.77 3.10 -1.97
N LEU A 158 -1.56 2.59 -1.04
CA LEU A 158 -1.10 2.06 0.24
C LEU A 158 -1.05 0.53 0.10
N LEU A 159 0.14 -0.06 0.22
CA LEU A 159 0.35 -1.51 0.13
C LEU A 159 0.67 -2.05 1.53
N ASP A 160 -0.17 -2.93 2.05
CA ASP A 160 -0.04 -3.52 3.38
C ASP A 160 0.50 -4.94 3.26
N GLU A 161 1.79 -5.12 3.55
CA GLU A 161 2.54 -6.38 3.50
C GLU A 161 2.30 -7.20 2.22
N PRO A 162 2.49 -6.59 1.02
CA PRO A 162 2.11 -7.22 -0.24
C PRO A 162 2.90 -8.48 -0.57
N THR A 163 4.01 -8.76 0.12
CA THR A 163 4.84 -9.94 -0.14
C THR A 163 4.73 -11.03 0.93
N GLU A 164 3.90 -10.81 1.97
CA GLU A 164 3.77 -11.81 3.04
C GLU A 164 3.22 -13.14 2.53
N GLY A 165 3.88 -14.23 2.95
CA GLY A 165 3.50 -15.60 2.57
C GLY A 165 3.70 -15.94 1.10
N LEU A 166 4.40 -15.11 0.33
CA LEU A 166 4.69 -15.37 -1.09
C LEU A 166 6.03 -16.09 -1.28
N MET A 167 6.08 -16.94 -2.32
CA MET A 167 7.34 -17.54 -2.76
C MET A 167 8.28 -16.48 -3.33
N PRO A 168 9.63 -16.66 -3.25
CA PRO A 168 10.63 -15.67 -3.71
C PRO A 168 10.40 -15.17 -5.14
N ARG A 169 9.99 -16.05 -6.06
CA ARG A 169 9.66 -15.68 -7.44
C ARG A 169 8.53 -14.64 -7.52
N MET A 170 7.51 -14.80 -6.66
CA MET A 170 6.37 -13.87 -6.62
C MET A 170 6.76 -12.54 -5.99
N VAL A 171 7.63 -12.57 -4.97
CA VAL A 171 8.21 -11.35 -4.38
C VAL A 171 8.94 -10.54 -5.45
N ALA A 172 9.77 -11.19 -6.29
CA ALA A 172 10.45 -10.53 -7.41
C ALA A 172 9.45 -9.88 -8.39
N GLN A 173 8.34 -10.54 -8.70
CA GLN A 173 7.30 -9.97 -9.57
C GLN A 173 6.59 -8.77 -8.92
N ILE A 174 6.29 -8.82 -7.61
CA ILE A 174 5.70 -7.66 -6.91
C ILE A 174 6.69 -6.48 -6.91
N ARG A 175 7.99 -6.74 -6.74
CA ARG A 175 9.04 -5.73 -6.86
C ARG A 175 9.00 -5.04 -8.24
N GLU A 176 8.97 -5.83 -9.32
CA GLU A 176 8.89 -5.30 -10.69
C GLU A 176 7.63 -4.44 -10.90
N ILE A 177 6.49 -4.88 -10.34
CA ILE A 177 5.24 -4.11 -10.38
C ILE A 177 5.40 -2.77 -9.65
N ILE A 178 5.98 -2.75 -8.45
CA ILE A 178 6.23 -1.51 -7.71
C ILE A 178 7.12 -0.56 -8.53
N ASP A 179 8.15 -1.08 -9.20
CA ASP A 179 9.02 -0.29 -10.06
C ASP A 179 8.28 0.29 -11.30
N VAL A 180 7.37 -0.48 -11.91
CA VAL A 180 6.51 0.01 -13.01
C VAL A 180 5.61 1.14 -12.51
N LEU A 181 4.92 0.94 -11.38
CA LEU A 181 4.02 1.94 -10.80
C LEU A 181 4.77 3.24 -10.44
N ARG A 182 5.97 3.12 -9.89
CA ARG A 182 6.85 4.26 -9.59
C ARG A 182 7.22 5.03 -10.87
N ARG A 183 7.61 4.33 -11.95
CA ARG A 183 7.93 4.97 -13.24
C ARG A 183 6.74 5.69 -13.84
N ASP A 184 5.52 5.18 -13.60
CA ASP A 184 4.26 5.81 -13.99
C ASP A 184 3.92 7.05 -13.13
N GLY A 185 4.77 7.41 -12.15
CA GLY A 185 4.59 8.56 -11.27
C GLY A 185 3.63 8.36 -10.10
N LEU A 186 3.24 7.10 -9.82
CA LEU A 186 2.36 6.78 -8.70
C LEU A 186 3.14 6.88 -7.38
N ALA A 187 2.61 7.61 -6.41
CA ALA A 187 3.13 7.59 -5.06
C ALA A 187 2.74 6.28 -4.36
N ILE A 188 3.65 5.71 -3.55
CA ILE A 188 3.43 4.43 -2.86
C ILE A 188 3.87 4.54 -1.41
N LEU A 189 2.99 4.19 -0.47
CA LEU A 189 3.36 3.87 0.90
C LEU A 189 3.36 2.35 1.04
N LEU A 190 4.56 1.77 1.10
CA LEU A 190 4.81 0.35 1.23
C LEU A 190 5.02 -0.01 2.70
N VAL A 191 4.09 -0.73 3.28
CA VAL A 191 4.23 -1.32 4.62
C VAL A 191 4.75 -2.73 4.48
N GLU A 192 5.87 -3.04 5.13
CA GLU A 192 6.55 -4.34 4.97
C GLU A 192 7.34 -4.76 6.21
N GLN A 193 7.64 -6.07 6.26
CA GLN A 193 8.67 -6.65 7.13
C GLN A 193 9.89 -7.10 6.32
N ASN A 194 9.73 -7.24 5.00
CA ASN A 194 10.78 -7.63 4.08
C ASN A 194 11.76 -6.46 3.87
N VAL A 195 12.81 -6.43 4.70
CA VAL A 195 13.82 -5.36 4.68
C VAL A 195 14.54 -5.28 3.33
N PRO A 196 15.08 -6.40 2.75
CA PRO A 196 15.76 -6.35 1.46
C PRO A 196 14.90 -5.73 0.35
N LEU A 197 13.65 -6.18 0.21
CA LEU A 197 12.73 -5.62 -0.78
C LEU A 197 12.52 -4.11 -0.56
N THR A 198 12.22 -3.71 0.67
CA THR A 198 11.91 -2.32 0.99
C THR A 198 13.10 -1.40 0.69
N LEU A 199 14.31 -1.84 1.06
CA LEU A 199 15.55 -1.08 0.79
C LEU A 199 15.88 -1.01 -0.70
N GLU A 200 15.39 -1.94 -1.51
CA GLU A 200 15.60 -1.96 -2.95
C GLU A 200 14.66 -0.99 -3.69
N VAL A 201 13.37 -0.96 -3.30
CA VAL A 201 12.35 -0.22 -4.06
C VAL A 201 12.05 1.18 -3.52
N CYS A 202 12.31 1.44 -2.23
CA CYS A 202 11.97 2.70 -1.58
C CYS A 202 13.11 3.72 -1.68
N ALA A 203 12.74 4.99 -1.88
CA ALA A 203 13.68 6.10 -1.78
C ALA A 203 14.01 6.44 -0.32
N ARG A 204 12.99 6.39 0.54
CA ARG A 204 13.04 6.72 1.96
C ARG A 204 12.28 5.69 2.77
N VAL A 205 12.72 5.49 4.01
CA VAL A 205 12.11 4.52 4.92
C VAL A 205 11.89 5.11 6.30
N TYR A 206 10.84 4.64 6.93
CA TYR A 206 10.54 4.82 8.34
C TYR A 206 10.58 3.44 9.01
N ILE A 207 11.13 3.36 10.23
CA ILE A 207 11.04 2.15 11.05
C ILE A 207 10.13 2.42 12.23
N MET A 208 9.12 1.58 12.38
CA MET A 208 8.14 1.65 13.45
C MET A 208 8.41 0.60 14.53
N GLU A 209 8.38 1.02 15.78
CA GLU A 209 8.44 0.15 16.95
C GLU A 209 7.45 0.63 18.01
N LYS A 210 6.65 -0.28 18.55
CA LYS A 210 5.71 0.01 19.65
C LYS A 210 4.84 1.27 19.41
N GLY A 211 4.31 1.40 18.20
CA GLY A 211 3.43 2.50 17.82
C GLY A 211 4.12 3.83 17.53
N GLN A 212 5.43 3.88 17.49
CA GLN A 212 6.22 5.10 17.25
C GLN A 212 7.18 4.92 16.08
N VAL A 213 7.44 6.01 15.34
CA VAL A 213 8.54 6.05 14.36
C VAL A 213 9.85 6.24 15.13
N ARG A 214 10.76 5.28 15.01
CA ARG A 214 12.08 5.29 15.67
C ARG A 214 13.21 5.71 14.76
N TYR A 215 13.03 5.52 13.46
CA TYR A 215 14.00 5.92 12.45
C TYR A 215 13.27 6.49 11.23
N ARG A 216 13.87 7.48 10.61
CA ARG A 216 13.51 7.97 9.28
C ARG A 216 14.78 8.35 8.54
N GLY A 217 14.88 7.99 7.27
CA GLY A 217 16.03 8.36 6.45
C GLY A 217 15.95 7.77 5.05
N PRO A 218 16.91 8.10 4.18
CA PRO A 218 17.07 7.47 2.88
C PRO A 218 17.28 5.96 3.02
N ALA A 219 16.68 5.17 2.11
CA ALA A 219 16.86 3.71 2.12
C ALA A 219 18.34 3.31 1.94
N ALA A 220 19.09 4.08 1.16
CA ALA A 220 20.52 3.84 0.96
C ALA A 220 21.36 3.98 2.26
N GLU A 221 21.03 4.95 3.11
CA GLU A 221 21.69 5.13 4.41
C GLU A 221 21.34 3.99 5.37
N LEU A 222 20.08 3.57 5.40
CA LEU A 222 19.68 2.44 6.23
C LEU A 222 20.36 1.15 5.78
N ARG A 223 20.48 0.91 4.47
CA ARG A 223 21.18 -0.27 3.90
C ARG A 223 22.63 -0.34 4.39
N ALA A 224 23.30 0.80 4.55
CA ALA A 224 24.68 0.86 5.05
C ALA A 224 24.78 0.74 6.58
N ASN A 225 23.66 0.68 7.30
CA ASN A 225 23.63 0.70 8.77
C ASN A 225 22.97 -0.56 9.36
N GLU A 226 23.72 -1.68 9.34
CA GLU A 226 23.27 -2.95 9.90
C GLU A 226 22.89 -2.86 11.38
N THR A 227 23.51 -1.96 12.14
CA THR A 227 23.23 -1.77 13.57
C THR A 227 21.78 -1.34 13.79
N ILE A 228 21.27 -0.37 13.02
CA ILE A 228 19.89 0.09 13.09
C ILE A 228 18.94 -1.00 12.65
N ILE A 229 19.26 -1.72 11.56
CA ILE A 229 18.44 -2.83 11.05
C ILE A 229 18.32 -3.91 12.12
N HIS A 230 19.43 -4.36 12.69
CA HIS A 230 19.43 -5.37 13.73
C HIS A 230 18.68 -4.91 14.99
N GLN A 231 18.92 -3.66 15.44
CA GLN A 231 18.31 -3.11 16.65
C GLN A 231 16.77 -3.10 16.58
N TYR A 232 16.20 -2.61 15.49
CA TYR A 232 14.73 -2.39 15.40
C TYR A 232 13.98 -3.52 14.69
N LEU A 233 14.63 -4.21 13.75
CA LEU A 233 13.99 -5.22 12.92
C LEU A 233 14.42 -6.65 13.30
N GLY A 234 15.60 -6.81 13.94
CA GLY A 234 16.08 -8.09 14.42
C GLY A 234 16.52 -9.04 13.31
N VAL A 235 16.83 -8.50 12.13
CA VAL A 235 17.30 -9.24 10.94
C VAL A 235 18.59 -8.62 10.43
N SER A 236 19.37 -9.38 9.66
CA SER A 236 20.48 -8.86 8.87
C SER A 236 19.95 -8.39 7.51
N ALA A 237 20.55 -7.37 6.93
CA ALA A 237 20.16 -6.82 5.64
C ALA A 237 20.52 -7.74 4.48
#